data_0e4811fddfee19ad616bdcb0ab789f79
#
_entry.id   0e4811fddfee19ad616bdcb0ab789f79
#
_cell.length_a   1.000
_cell.length_b   1.000
_cell.length_c   1.000
_cell.angle_alpha   90.00
_cell.angle_beta   90.00
_cell.angle_gamma   90.00
#
_symmetry.space_group_name_H-M   'P 1'
#
loop_
_entity.id
_entity.type
_entity.pdbx_description
1 polymer ?
#
loop_
_entity_poly.entity_id
_entity_poly.type
_entity_poly.pdbx_seq_one_letter_code
_entity_poly.pdbx_strand_id
1 'polypeptide(L)' 'MIEALFAFILLELHGPGNQYFEVNPEAVVGLRTPRESEHFGAGVKCIVNTNDGKFFAVVEDCATVRRMIEGEE' A
#
# COMPACT_ATOMS: atom_id res chain seq x y z
N MET A 1 -3.12 1.38 31.09
CA MET A 1 -3.14 1.34 30.59
C MET A 1 -2.85 1.55 29.64
N ILE A 2 -2.73 1.64 28.96
CA ILE A 2 -2.49 1.87 28.14
C ILE A 2 -2.68 1.58 27.18
N GLU A 3 -2.94 1.18 26.73
CA GLU A 3 -3.13 0.88 25.95
C GLU A 3 -3.45 1.12 25.01
N ALA A 4 -3.83 1.02 25.02
CA ALA A 4 -4.57 1.28 24.04
C ALA A 4 -4.13 2.16 23.10
N LEU A 5 -3.40 2.38 23.12
CA LEU A 5 -2.99 3.15 22.41
C LEU A 5 -2.61 2.77 21.18
N PHE A 6 -2.74 1.91 20.77
CA PHE A 6 -2.40 1.55 19.73
C PHE A 6 -3.09 1.82 18.82
N ALA A 7 -3.11 2.39 18.69
CA ALA A 7 -3.54 2.90 17.71
C ALA A 7 -3.35 2.36 16.43
N PHE A 8 -4.02 2.77 15.47
CA PHE A 8 -3.88 2.29 14.23
C PHE A 8 -2.83 3.02 13.54
N ILE A 9 -1.94 2.36 12.89
CA ILE A 9 -0.96 2.95 12.02
C ILE A 9 -1.39 2.65 10.62
N LEU A 10 -1.86 3.68 9.92
CA LEU A 10 -2.27 3.52 8.54
C LEU A 10 -1.10 3.84 7.63
N LEU A 11 -1.00 3.07 6.56
CA LEU A 11 0.00 3.34 5.55
C LEU A 11 -0.47 4.48 4.67
N GLU A 12 0.39 5.42 4.42
CA GLU A 12 0.09 6.52 3.54
C GLU A 12 0.73 6.23 2.19
N LEU A 13 -0.09 5.95 1.21
CA LEU A 13 0.38 5.57 -0.10
C LEU A 13 -0.17 6.54 -1.13
N HIS A 14 0.52 6.64 -2.24
CA HIS A 14 0.14 7.60 -3.28
C HIS A 14 -0.10 6.87 -4.57
N GLY A 15 -1.19 7.20 -5.23
CA GLY A 15 -1.47 6.69 -6.56
C GLY A 15 -1.06 7.68 -7.62
N PRO A 16 -1.28 7.33 -8.88
CA PRO A 16 -0.97 8.24 -9.98
C PRO A 16 -1.86 9.47 -9.89
N GLY A 17 -1.35 10.59 -10.38
CA GLY A 17 -2.15 11.80 -10.40
C GLY A 17 -2.39 12.40 -9.04
N ASN A 18 -1.46 12.19 -8.12
CA ASN A 18 -1.54 12.76 -6.77
C ASN A 18 -2.65 12.20 -5.92
N GLN A 19 -3.13 11.02 -6.24
CA GLN A 19 -4.08 10.34 -5.37
C GLN A 19 -3.41 9.95 -4.08
N TYR A 20 -4.21 9.86 -3.03
CA TYR A 20 -3.69 9.60 -1.70
C TYR A 20 -4.56 8.53 -1.05
N PHE A 21 -3.92 7.50 -0.52
CA PHE A 21 -4.63 6.41 0.12
C PHE A 21 -4.09 6.18 1.52
N GLU A 22 -4.98 5.87 2.43
CA GLU A 22 -4.59 5.39 3.76
C GLU A 22 -5.06 3.96 3.85
N VAL A 23 -4.14 3.05 4.07
CA VAL A 23 -4.42 1.62 4.01
C VAL A 23 -4.02 0.98 5.34
N ASN A 24 -4.91 0.16 5.88
CA ASN A 24 -4.60 -0.60 7.08
C ASN A 24 -3.62 -1.71 6.70
N PRO A 25 -2.43 -1.72 7.28
CA PRO A 25 -1.44 -2.73 6.90
C PRO A 25 -1.91 -4.16 7.15
N GLU A 26 -2.81 -4.35 8.12
CA GLU A 26 -3.31 -5.69 8.40
C GLU A 26 -4.29 -6.16 7.34
N ALA A 27 -4.81 -5.27 6.53
CA ALA A 27 -5.71 -5.66 5.46
C ALA A 27 -4.96 -6.06 4.20
N VAL A 28 -3.67 -5.83 4.13
CA VAL A 28 -2.90 -6.13 2.93
C VAL A 28 -2.61 -7.61 2.89
N VAL A 29 -2.98 -8.26 1.80
CA VAL A 29 -2.76 -9.69 1.64
C VAL A 29 -1.76 -10.00 0.55
N GLY A 30 -1.37 -9.02 -0.25
CA GLY A 30 -0.38 -9.26 -1.28
C GLY A 30 0.09 -8.00 -1.92
N LEU A 31 1.29 -8.08 -2.46
CA LEU A 31 1.90 -7.00 -3.23
C LEU A 31 2.38 -7.60 -4.52
N ARG A 32 2.20 -6.89 -5.61
CA ARG A 32 2.79 -7.38 -6.85
C ARG A 32 3.20 -6.20 -7.71
N THR A 33 4.25 -6.44 -8.46
CA THR A 33 4.73 -5.45 -9.41
C THR A 33 3.85 -5.54 -10.66
N PRO A 34 3.34 -4.42 -11.17
CA PRO A 34 2.52 -4.46 -12.37
C PRO A 34 3.34 -4.92 -13.57
N ARG A 35 2.67 -5.61 -14.47
CA ARG A 35 3.29 -6.05 -15.70
C ARG A 35 3.27 -4.90 -16.68
N GLU A 36 4.15 -4.98 -17.67
CA GLU A 36 4.19 -3.94 -18.68
C GLU A 36 2.89 -3.84 -19.46
N SER A 37 2.18 -4.94 -19.58
CA SER A 37 0.92 -4.93 -20.31
C SER A 37 -0.22 -4.31 -19.52
N GLU A 38 -0.01 -4.00 -18.25
CA GLU A 38 -1.06 -3.41 -17.43
C GLU A 38 -0.92 -1.91 -17.45
N HIS A 39 -2.05 -1.23 -17.54
CA HIS A 39 -2.04 0.22 -17.66
C HIS A 39 -2.78 0.82 -16.48
N PHE A 40 -2.05 1.05 -15.41
CA PHE A 40 -2.63 1.62 -14.21
C PHE A 40 -2.36 3.11 -14.07
N GLY A 41 -1.60 3.66 -14.99
CA GLY A 41 -1.24 5.07 -14.91
C GLY A 41 0.26 5.22 -14.79
N ALA A 42 0.73 6.42 -15.07
CA ALA A 42 2.15 6.68 -15.09
C ALA A 42 2.71 6.60 -13.67
N GLY A 43 3.83 5.94 -13.54
CA GLY A 43 4.54 5.92 -12.28
C GLY A 43 4.08 4.87 -11.30
N VAL A 44 3.12 4.03 -11.66
CA VAL A 44 2.67 2.98 -10.75
C VAL A 44 3.75 1.91 -10.66
N LYS A 45 4.19 1.62 -9.44
CA LYS A 45 5.27 0.67 -9.22
C LYS A 45 4.86 -0.54 -8.40
N CYS A 46 3.71 -0.50 -7.75
CA CYS A 46 3.25 -1.62 -6.95
C CYS A 46 1.74 -1.68 -6.93
N ILE A 47 1.21 -2.88 -6.93
CA ILE A 47 -0.22 -3.11 -6.74
C ILE A 47 -0.39 -3.73 -5.36
N VAL A 48 -1.17 -3.07 -4.53
CA VAL A 48 -1.43 -3.51 -3.16
C VAL A 48 -2.80 -4.15 -3.13
N ASN A 49 -2.85 -5.44 -2.78
CA ASN A 49 -4.11 -6.16 -2.70
C ASN A 49 -4.56 -6.27 -1.26
N THR A 50 -5.84 -6.04 -1.03
CA THR A 50 -6.38 -6.07 0.33
C THR A 50 -7.39 -7.19 0.46
N ASN A 51 -7.69 -7.53 1.72
CA ASN A 51 -8.48 -8.73 2.02
C ASN A 51 -9.96 -8.57 1.68
N ASP A 52 -10.39 -7.40 1.29
CA ASP A 52 -11.76 -7.18 0.85
C ASP A 52 -11.90 -7.32 -0.67
N GLY A 53 -10.85 -7.78 -1.34
CA GLY A 53 -10.90 -8.00 -2.78
C GLY A 53 -10.56 -6.78 -3.60
N LYS A 54 -10.14 -5.71 -2.96
CA LYS A 54 -9.79 -4.50 -3.68
C LYS A 54 -8.30 -4.41 -3.90
N PHE A 55 -7.91 -3.50 -4.76
CA PHE A 55 -6.49 -3.25 -4.95
C PHE A 55 -6.26 -1.77 -5.15
N PHE A 56 -5.02 -1.37 -4.88
CA PHE A 56 -4.60 0.02 -5.04
C PHE A 56 -3.34 0.04 -5.88
N ALA A 57 -3.33 0.88 -6.91
CA ALA A 57 -2.15 1.07 -7.73
C ALA A 57 -1.39 2.26 -7.15
N VAL A 58 -0.16 2.04 -6.70
CA VAL A 58 0.58 3.06 -5.98
C VAL A 58 1.92 3.33 -6.63
N VAL A 59 2.46 4.51 -6.36
CA VAL A 59 3.74 4.92 -6.95
C VAL A 59 4.92 4.49 -6.09
N GLU A 60 4.70 4.14 -4.84
CA GLU A 60 5.74 3.54 -4.02
C GLU A 60 6.02 2.14 -4.53
N ASP A 61 7.27 1.74 -4.58
CA ASP A 61 7.56 0.40 -5.07
C ASP A 61 7.22 -0.64 -3.99
N CYS A 62 7.13 -1.89 -4.40
CA CYS A 62 6.68 -2.94 -3.48
C CYS A 62 7.65 -3.14 -2.33
N ALA A 63 8.94 -2.94 -2.54
CA ALA A 63 9.89 -3.07 -1.45
C ALA A 63 9.65 -2.01 -0.39
N THR A 64 9.36 -0.79 -0.82
CA THR A 64 9.06 0.29 0.11
C THR A 64 7.78 0.00 0.87
N VAL A 65 6.74 -0.44 0.15
CA VAL A 65 5.46 -0.75 0.81
C VAL A 65 5.66 -1.87 1.83
N ARG A 66 6.45 -2.88 1.47
CA ARG A 66 6.71 -3.98 2.40
C ARG A 66 7.38 -3.47 3.67
N ARG A 67 8.37 -2.60 3.54
CA ARG A 67 9.03 -2.07 4.71
C ARG A 67 8.09 -1.28 5.60
N MET A 68 7.18 -0.53 4.98
CA MET A 68 6.21 0.23 5.74
C MET A 68 5.28 -0.71 6.52
N ILE A 69 4.86 -1.81 5.88
CA ILE A 69 3.99 -2.77 6.54
C ILE A 69 4.72 -3.43 7.71
N GLU A 70 5.98 -3.73 7.53
CA GLU A 70 6.75 -4.40 8.57
C GLU A 70 7.19 -3.44 9.68
N GLY A 71 6.99 -2.15 9.46
CA GLY A 71 7.36 -1.19 10.48
C GLY A 71 8.82 -0.89 10.57
N GLU A 72 9.58 -1.22 9.53
CA GLU A 72 11.00 -0.95 9.53
C GLU A 72 11.28 0.47 9.12
N GLU A 73 12.33 1.00 9.67
CA GLU A 73 12.67 2.36 9.38
C GLU A 73 13.69 2.49 8.31
#